data_f457c5db44fb2ae9f5283654eeb5636f
#
_entry.id   f457c5db44fb2ae9f5283654eeb5636f
#
_cell.length_a   1.000
_cell.length_b   1.000
_cell.length_c   1.000
_cell.angle_alpha   90.00
_cell.angle_beta   90.00
_cell.angle_gamma   90.00
#
_symmetry.space_group_name_H-M   'P 1'
#
loop_
_entity.id
_entity.type
_entity.pdbx_description
1 polymer ?
#
loop_
_entity_poly.entity_id
_entity_poly.type
_entity_poly.pdbx_seq_one_letter_code
_entity_poly.pdbx_strand_id
1 'polypeptide(L)'
;MDSAPDVLEAIAAVLRDAGDPVPRMALSIIGPPLEGIFREVCPDADEAKIARHVAAFRDLYFGGTFPQSTPYPGIFALLERLRAKGCRLFVATHKPEAAAQRMLTLKGFMPFLEGVGCTDSLPDRQLCKKDIIRLLMERHALDPASMVMVGDTALDIRGGNEQGIATIAALYGYGDKAKLLAERPRYLTDDPEWRTLRKAE
;
A
#
# COMPACT_ATOMS: atom_id res chain seq x y z
N MET A 1 -0.75 -5.91 -5.36
CA MET A 1 0.36 -6.84 -5.03
C MET A 1 0.10 -7.46 -3.68
N ASP A 2 0.18 -8.77 -3.59
CA ASP A 2 0.15 -9.52 -2.35
C ASP A 2 1.54 -9.43 -1.70
N SER A 3 1.73 -8.49 -0.77
CA SER A 3 3.00 -8.29 -0.05
C SER A 3 2.91 -8.65 1.43
N ALA A 4 1.75 -9.11 1.89
CA ALA A 4 1.52 -9.43 3.29
C ALA A 4 2.46 -10.53 3.83
N PRO A 5 2.70 -11.63 3.10
CA PRO A 5 3.55 -12.70 3.61
C PRO A 5 4.95 -12.21 4.01
N ASP A 6 5.58 -11.39 3.17
CA ASP A 6 6.91 -10.85 3.49
C ASP A 6 6.87 -9.85 4.65
N VAL A 7 5.81 -9.04 4.75
CA VAL A 7 5.65 -8.09 5.86
C VAL A 7 5.48 -8.84 7.18
N LEU A 8 4.61 -9.86 7.22
CA LEU A 8 4.36 -10.65 8.43
C LEU A 8 5.61 -11.41 8.87
N GLU A 9 6.34 -12.00 7.91
CA GLU A 9 7.60 -12.69 8.22
C GLU A 9 8.67 -11.72 8.75
N ALA A 10 8.78 -10.52 8.19
CA ALA A 10 9.71 -9.53 8.70
C ALA A 10 9.36 -9.06 10.12
N ILE A 11 8.07 -8.87 10.43
CA ILE A 11 7.62 -8.56 11.80
C ILE A 11 7.99 -9.72 12.73
N ALA A 12 7.66 -10.95 12.35
CA ALA A 12 7.95 -12.14 13.16
C ALA A 12 9.47 -12.31 13.40
N ALA A 13 10.31 -12.05 12.40
CA ALA A 13 11.76 -12.10 12.52
C ALA A 13 12.27 -11.06 13.52
N VAL A 14 11.81 -9.81 13.42
CA VAL A 14 12.19 -8.75 14.37
C VAL A 14 11.82 -9.12 15.81
N LEU A 15 10.61 -9.66 16.02
CA LEU A 15 10.19 -10.10 17.35
C LEU A 15 11.05 -11.25 17.89
N ARG A 16 11.33 -12.26 17.06
CA ARG A 16 12.22 -13.38 17.43
C ARG A 16 13.62 -12.91 17.82
N ASP A 17 14.21 -12.03 17.00
CA ASP A 17 15.55 -11.50 17.24
C ASP A 17 15.64 -10.65 18.51
N ALA A 18 14.55 -9.99 18.87
CA ALA A 18 14.43 -9.22 20.11
C ALA A 18 14.09 -10.07 21.33
N GLY A 19 13.83 -11.37 21.17
CA GLY A 19 13.38 -12.27 22.24
C GLY A 19 11.93 -12.04 22.68
N ASP A 20 11.13 -11.38 21.84
CA ASP A 20 9.73 -11.11 22.10
C ASP A 20 8.81 -12.24 21.61
N PRO A 21 7.66 -12.44 22.25
CA PRO A 21 6.66 -13.38 21.75
C PRO A 21 6.17 -13.00 20.36
N VAL A 22 6.06 -13.98 19.46
CA VAL A 22 5.47 -13.79 18.14
C VAL A 22 3.99 -14.16 18.20
N PRO A 23 3.05 -13.20 18.22
CA PRO A 23 1.64 -13.51 18.25
C PRO A 23 1.16 -14.03 16.89
N ARG A 24 -0.01 -14.69 16.88
CA ARG A 24 -0.70 -15.01 15.63
C ARG A 24 -1.23 -13.73 15.02
N MET A 25 -0.62 -13.28 13.94
CA MET A 25 -1.01 -12.06 13.23
C MET A 25 -2.06 -12.36 12.14
N ALA A 26 -3.12 -11.56 12.11
CA ALA A 26 -4.08 -11.58 11.02
C ALA A 26 -3.59 -10.68 9.86
N LEU A 27 -4.01 -10.97 8.63
CA LEU A 27 -3.68 -10.14 7.46
C LEU A 27 -4.17 -8.69 7.59
N SER A 28 -5.26 -8.47 8.34
CA SER A 28 -5.83 -7.14 8.60
C SER A 28 -4.94 -6.21 9.43
N ILE A 29 -3.86 -6.73 10.04
CA ILE A 29 -2.86 -5.90 10.73
C ILE A 29 -2.07 -5.02 9.74
N ILE A 30 -2.06 -5.38 8.46
CA ILE A 30 -1.34 -4.67 7.41
C ILE A 30 -2.18 -3.51 6.91
N GLY A 31 -1.58 -2.34 6.81
CA GLY A 31 -2.23 -1.10 6.35
C GLY A 31 -1.91 0.12 7.20
N PRO A 32 -1.97 0.04 8.54
CA PRO A 32 -1.48 1.10 9.42
C PRO A 32 0.03 1.36 9.27
N PRO A 33 0.52 2.50 9.75
CA PRO A 33 1.96 2.73 9.93
C PRO A 33 2.61 1.67 10.82
N LEU A 34 3.90 1.38 10.59
CA LEU A 34 4.64 0.33 11.31
C LEU A 34 4.60 0.47 12.83
N GLU A 35 4.66 1.70 13.32
CA GLU A 35 4.57 2.01 14.75
C GLU A 35 3.24 1.50 15.34
N GLY A 36 2.14 1.67 14.61
CA GLY A 36 0.82 1.17 15.00
C GLY A 36 0.78 -0.36 15.02
N ILE A 37 1.38 -1.00 14.03
CA ILE A 37 1.47 -2.46 13.97
C ILE A 37 2.26 -3.01 15.17
N PHE A 38 3.44 -2.44 15.45
CA PHE A 38 4.25 -2.91 16.59
C PHE A 38 3.59 -2.64 17.95
N ARG A 39 2.83 -1.55 18.13
CA ARG A 39 2.02 -1.35 19.35
C ARG A 39 0.92 -2.41 19.50
N GLU A 40 0.33 -2.86 18.41
CA GLU A 40 -0.69 -3.92 18.45
C GLU A 40 -0.09 -5.30 18.80
N VAL A 41 1.06 -5.65 18.22
CA VAL A 41 1.72 -6.95 18.47
C VAL A 41 2.56 -7.00 19.75
N CYS A 42 2.93 -5.84 20.29
CA CYS A 42 3.71 -5.70 21.53
C CYS A 42 3.04 -4.67 22.45
N PRO A 43 1.87 -4.94 23.03
CA PRO A 43 1.10 -3.96 23.79
C PRO A 43 1.82 -3.45 25.03
N ASP A 44 2.77 -4.21 25.60
CA ASP A 44 3.54 -3.87 26.78
C ASP A 44 4.88 -3.15 26.46
N ALA A 45 5.17 -2.91 25.17
CA ALA A 45 6.40 -2.25 24.76
C ALA A 45 6.33 -0.73 24.95
N ASP A 46 7.38 -0.16 25.51
CA ASP A 46 7.55 1.29 25.55
C ASP A 46 7.89 1.87 24.14
N GLU A 47 7.79 3.19 24.02
CA GLU A 47 8.04 3.90 22.75
C GLU A 47 9.47 3.67 22.22
N ALA A 48 10.46 3.52 23.12
CA ALA A 48 11.84 3.26 22.73
C ALA A 48 11.99 1.86 22.13
N LYS A 49 11.29 0.86 22.68
CA LYS A 49 11.25 -0.50 22.14
C LYS A 49 10.52 -0.55 20.80
N ILE A 50 9.37 0.13 20.69
CA ILE A 50 8.66 0.25 19.40
C ILE A 50 9.57 0.87 18.33
N ALA A 51 10.27 1.96 18.65
CA ALA A 51 11.19 2.59 17.71
C ALA A 51 12.33 1.65 17.26
N ARG A 52 12.88 0.84 18.18
CA ARG A 52 13.89 -0.19 17.83
C ARG A 52 13.32 -1.25 16.90
N HIS A 53 12.12 -1.75 17.16
CA HIS A 53 11.46 -2.74 16.30
C HIS A 53 11.18 -2.18 14.89
N VAL A 54 10.70 -0.94 14.80
CA VAL A 54 10.50 -0.24 13.52
C VAL A 54 11.82 -0.10 12.76
N ALA A 55 12.91 0.27 13.42
CA ALA A 55 14.23 0.38 12.80
C ALA A 55 14.70 -0.99 12.28
N ALA A 56 14.66 -2.02 13.11
CA ALA A 56 15.05 -3.38 12.74
C ALA A 56 14.19 -3.93 11.58
N PHE A 57 12.88 -3.66 11.59
CA PHE A 57 12.01 -4.02 10.47
C PHE A 57 12.44 -3.33 9.17
N ARG A 58 12.73 -2.03 9.25
CA ARG A 58 13.17 -1.26 8.07
C ARG A 58 14.45 -1.81 7.48
N ASP A 59 15.44 -2.10 8.31
CA ASP A 59 16.72 -2.66 7.88
C ASP A 59 16.52 -4.05 7.22
N LEU A 60 15.75 -4.92 7.85
CA LEU A 60 15.48 -6.26 7.33
C LEU A 60 14.63 -6.23 6.05
N TYR A 61 13.50 -5.52 6.08
CA TYR A 61 12.53 -5.55 4.99
C TYR A 61 13.02 -4.80 3.75
N PHE A 62 13.69 -3.64 3.92
CA PHE A 62 14.16 -2.86 2.77
C PHE A 62 15.40 -3.46 2.09
N GLY A 63 16.22 -4.20 2.84
CA GLY A 63 17.33 -4.98 2.30
C GLY A 63 16.88 -6.26 1.59
N GLY A 64 15.64 -6.69 1.80
CA GLY A 64 15.12 -7.97 1.32
C GLY A 64 14.85 -8.05 -0.18
N THR A 65 14.61 -9.28 -0.65
CA THR A 65 14.23 -9.60 -2.04
C THR A 65 12.74 -9.82 -2.21
N PHE A 66 11.96 -9.74 -1.12
CA PHE A 66 10.51 -9.95 -1.09
C PHE A 66 10.10 -11.30 -1.72
N PRO A 67 10.64 -12.44 -1.26
CA PRO A 67 10.47 -13.72 -1.95
C PRO A 67 9.03 -14.20 -2.01
N GLN A 68 8.22 -13.86 -1.00
CA GLN A 68 6.83 -14.27 -0.90
C GLN A 68 5.84 -13.24 -1.48
N SER A 69 6.30 -12.00 -1.75
CA SER A 69 5.45 -11.00 -2.39
C SER A 69 5.19 -11.36 -3.85
N THR A 70 3.92 -11.44 -4.23
CA THR A 70 3.53 -11.79 -5.60
C THR A 70 2.55 -10.77 -6.19
N PRO A 71 2.63 -10.48 -7.50
CA PRO A 71 1.56 -9.78 -8.18
C PRO A 71 0.25 -10.56 -8.07
N TYR A 72 -0.88 -9.89 -7.87
CA TYR A 72 -2.17 -10.56 -7.96
C TYR A 72 -2.37 -11.17 -9.35
N PRO A 73 -3.01 -12.35 -9.47
CA PRO A 73 -3.29 -12.97 -10.77
C PRO A 73 -3.99 -12.01 -11.72
N GLY A 74 -3.54 -11.94 -12.97
CA GLY A 74 -4.14 -11.08 -13.99
C GLY A 74 -3.78 -9.59 -13.93
N ILE A 75 -3.07 -9.12 -12.90
CA ILE A 75 -2.77 -7.69 -12.74
C ILE A 75 -1.97 -7.12 -13.91
N PHE A 76 -1.02 -7.84 -14.46
CA PHE A 76 -0.23 -7.36 -15.60
C PHE A 76 -1.09 -7.23 -16.87
N ALA A 77 -2.00 -8.17 -17.12
CA ALA A 77 -2.96 -8.06 -18.22
C ALA A 77 -3.87 -6.83 -18.07
N LEU A 78 -4.27 -6.48 -16.81
CA LEU A 78 -4.97 -5.24 -16.55
C LEU A 78 -4.11 -4.01 -16.88
N LEU A 79 -2.85 -3.97 -16.41
CA LEU A 79 -1.95 -2.83 -16.62
C LEU A 79 -1.68 -2.61 -18.12
N GLU A 80 -1.44 -3.68 -18.87
CA GLU A 80 -1.29 -3.65 -20.34
C GLU A 80 -2.53 -3.08 -21.02
N ARG A 81 -3.71 -3.57 -20.63
CA ARG A 81 -5.00 -3.10 -21.19
C ARG A 81 -5.26 -1.62 -20.87
N LEU A 82 -4.92 -1.15 -19.67
CA LEU A 82 -5.06 0.26 -19.30
C LEU A 82 -4.10 1.13 -20.12
N ARG A 83 -2.84 0.73 -20.25
CA ARG A 83 -1.86 1.46 -21.07
C ARG A 83 -2.27 1.51 -22.55
N ALA A 84 -2.75 0.41 -23.10
CA ALA A 84 -3.25 0.37 -24.48
C ALA A 84 -4.43 1.34 -24.70
N LYS A 85 -5.17 1.67 -23.64
CA LYS A 85 -6.23 2.70 -23.64
C LYS A 85 -5.73 4.12 -23.38
N GLY A 86 -4.41 4.32 -23.30
CA GLY A 86 -3.81 5.62 -23.03
C GLY A 86 -3.82 6.05 -21.55
N CYS A 87 -4.14 5.15 -20.63
CA CYS A 87 -4.09 5.47 -19.21
C CYS A 87 -2.63 5.62 -18.74
N ARG A 88 -2.38 6.69 -18.00
CA ARG A 88 -1.15 6.92 -17.26
C ARG A 88 -1.24 6.21 -15.90
N LEU A 89 -0.22 5.47 -15.51
CA LEU A 89 -0.26 4.63 -14.31
C LEU A 89 0.75 5.10 -13.26
N PHE A 90 0.30 5.20 -12.02
CA PHE A 90 1.08 5.68 -10.88
C PHE A 90 0.88 4.77 -9.68
N VAL A 91 1.85 4.79 -8.76
CA VAL A 91 1.74 4.14 -7.45
C VAL A 91 1.76 5.21 -6.36
N ALA A 92 0.80 5.14 -5.43
CA ALA A 92 0.78 5.92 -4.20
C ALA A 92 0.83 4.95 -3.00
N THR A 93 1.96 4.90 -2.29
CA THR A 93 2.19 3.90 -1.23
C THR A 93 2.73 4.53 0.06
N HIS A 94 2.37 3.93 1.22
CA HIS A 94 3.01 4.24 2.49
C HIS A 94 4.37 3.55 2.69
N LYS A 95 4.81 2.72 1.74
CA LYS A 95 6.19 2.20 1.77
C LYS A 95 7.17 3.36 1.53
N PRO A 96 8.35 3.34 2.20
CA PRO A 96 9.45 4.23 1.83
C PRO A 96 9.90 4.01 0.39
N GLU A 97 10.44 5.05 -0.22
CA GLU A 97 10.77 5.10 -1.64
C GLU A 97 11.74 3.98 -2.05
N ALA A 98 12.81 3.78 -1.28
CA ALA A 98 13.79 2.73 -1.56
C ALA A 98 13.16 1.33 -1.60
N ALA A 99 12.28 1.01 -0.64
CA ALA A 99 11.57 -0.27 -0.59
C ALA A 99 10.53 -0.41 -1.72
N ALA A 100 9.79 0.66 -2.00
CA ALA A 100 8.78 0.67 -3.05
C ALA A 100 9.42 0.47 -4.43
N GLN A 101 10.44 1.24 -4.77
CA GLN A 101 11.15 1.14 -6.05
C GLN A 101 11.80 -0.23 -6.22
N ARG A 102 12.49 -0.74 -5.18
CA ARG A 102 13.10 -2.07 -5.21
C ARG A 102 12.05 -3.16 -5.46
N MET A 103 10.96 -3.16 -4.72
CA MET A 103 9.88 -4.14 -4.88
C MET A 103 9.24 -4.07 -6.27
N LEU A 104 8.87 -2.87 -6.73
CA LEU A 104 8.25 -2.66 -8.03
C LEU A 104 9.16 -3.08 -9.18
N THR A 105 10.47 -2.84 -9.06
CA THR A 105 11.49 -3.30 -10.03
C THR A 105 11.59 -4.82 -10.04
N LEU A 106 11.81 -5.46 -8.87
CA LEU A 106 11.96 -6.91 -8.76
C LEU A 106 10.71 -7.68 -9.22
N LYS A 107 9.54 -7.10 -9.04
CA LYS A 107 8.26 -7.73 -9.42
C LYS A 107 7.75 -7.30 -10.80
N GLY A 108 8.54 -6.54 -11.59
CA GLY A 108 8.24 -6.23 -12.98
C GLY A 108 7.21 -5.13 -13.22
N PHE A 109 6.89 -4.28 -12.22
CA PHE A 109 5.89 -3.23 -12.37
C PHE A 109 6.43 -1.95 -13.00
N MET A 110 7.72 -1.64 -12.82
CA MET A 110 8.30 -0.35 -13.24
C MET A 110 8.07 0.00 -14.72
N PRO A 111 8.10 -0.95 -15.69
CA PRO A 111 7.85 -0.62 -17.10
C PRO A 111 6.46 -0.06 -17.39
N PHE A 112 5.49 -0.26 -16.48
CA PHE A 112 4.13 0.22 -16.64
C PHE A 112 3.90 1.61 -16.04
N LEU A 113 4.76 2.04 -15.12
CA LEU A 113 4.53 3.19 -14.25
C LEU A 113 5.22 4.46 -14.77
N GLU A 114 4.53 5.59 -14.66
CA GLU A 114 5.10 6.91 -14.93
C GLU A 114 5.60 7.61 -13.67
N GLY A 115 5.15 7.18 -12.49
CA GLY A 115 5.62 7.73 -11.23
C GLY A 115 5.22 6.89 -10.02
N VAL A 116 6.02 7.04 -8.96
CA VAL A 116 5.81 6.41 -7.66
C VAL A 116 5.88 7.50 -6.60
N GLY A 117 4.82 7.61 -5.81
CA GLY A 117 4.77 8.48 -4.64
C GLY A 117 4.80 7.65 -3.36
N CYS A 118 5.66 8.01 -2.44
CA CYS A 118 5.97 7.28 -1.21
C CYS A 118 5.79 8.16 0.02
N THR A 119 5.75 7.54 1.20
CA THR A 119 5.61 8.27 2.46
C THR A 119 6.73 9.27 2.71
N ASP A 120 7.93 9.03 2.19
CA ASP A 120 9.15 9.82 2.31
C ASP A 120 9.57 10.53 1.00
N SER A 121 8.65 10.71 0.06
CA SER A 121 8.92 11.41 -1.22
C SER A 121 9.21 12.92 -1.08
N LEU A 122 9.08 13.47 0.13
CA LEU A 122 9.58 14.79 0.52
C LEU A 122 10.57 14.64 1.69
N PRO A 123 11.71 15.39 1.69
CA PRO A 123 12.83 15.12 2.61
C PRO A 123 12.49 15.30 4.09
N ASP A 124 11.63 16.24 4.46
CA ASP A 124 11.51 16.68 5.85
C ASP A 124 10.21 16.24 6.54
N ARG A 125 9.41 15.40 5.91
CA ARG A 125 8.15 14.93 6.51
C ARG A 125 7.66 13.61 5.94
N GLN A 126 6.98 12.86 6.76
CA GLN A 126 6.21 11.69 6.34
C GLN A 126 4.89 12.13 5.73
N LEU A 127 4.59 11.64 4.52
CA LEU A 127 3.37 11.96 3.80
C LEU A 127 2.27 10.95 4.13
N CYS A 128 1.06 11.44 4.41
CA CYS A 128 -0.13 10.60 4.44
C CYS A 128 -0.65 10.34 2.99
N LYS A 129 -1.60 9.43 2.82
CA LYS A 129 -2.06 9.01 1.49
C LYS A 129 -2.53 10.18 0.62
N LYS A 130 -3.31 11.12 1.17
CA LYS A 130 -3.77 12.30 0.42
C LYS A 130 -2.63 13.20 -0.07
N ASP A 131 -1.59 13.36 0.76
CA ASP A 131 -0.44 14.19 0.40
C ASP A 131 0.40 13.52 -0.68
N ILE A 132 0.55 12.19 -0.65
CA ILE A 132 1.20 11.41 -1.70
C ILE A 132 0.45 11.57 -3.03
N ILE A 133 -0.87 11.44 -3.01
CA ILE A 133 -1.71 11.62 -4.21
C ILE A 133 -1.55 13.04 -4.75
N ARG A 134 -1.68 14.06 -3.89
CA ARG A 134 -1.50 15.45 -4.28
C ARG A 134 -0.12 15.70 -4.90
N LEU A 135 0.95 15.18 -4.29
CA LEU A 135 2.30 15.30 -4.82
C LEU A 135 2.44 14.71 -6.23
N LEU A 136 1.84 13.55 -6.48
CA LEU A 136 1.80 12.95 -7.82
C LEU A 136 1.02 13.83 -8.81
N MET A 137 -0.12 14.39 -8.38
CA MET A 137 -0.91 15.31 -9.20
C MET A 137 -0.10 16.55 -9.61
N GLU A 138 0.57 17.17 -8.66
CA GLU A 138 1.40 18.36 -8.90
C GLU A 138 2.60 18.05 -9.81
N ARG A 139 3.34 16.96 -9.54
CA ARG A 139 4.53 16.57 -10.31
C ARG A 139 4.24 16.20 -11.77
N HIS A 140 3.06 15.66 -12.03
CA HIS A 140 2.71 15.12 -13.34
C HIS A 140 1.56 15.89 -14.03
N ALA A 141 1.16 17.03 -13.47
CA ALA A 141 0.06 17.88 -13.97
C ALA A 141 -1.22 17.07 -14.24
N LEU A 142 -1.67 16.28 -13.23
CA LEU A 142 -2.83 15.40 -13.35
C LEU A 142 -4.11 16.15 -12.95
N ASP A 143 -5.16 15.96 -13.74
CA ASP A 143 -6.50 16.49 -13.44
C ASP A 143 -7.28 15.46 -12.61
N PRO A 144 -7.73 15.80 -11.38
CA PRO A 144 -8.49 14.89 -10.52
C PRO A 144 -9.78 14.37 -11.19
N ALA A 145 -10.41 15.15 -12.08
CA ALA A 145 -11.62 14.72 -12.79
C ALA A 145 -11.38 13.53 -13.74
N SER A 146 -10.14 13.34 -14.20
CA SER A 146 -9.72 12.25 -15.08
C SER A 146 -9.00 11.09 -14.36
N MET A 147 -8.88 11.16 -13.03
CA MET A 147 -8.15 10.19 -12.22
C MET A 147 -9.08 9.19 -11.54
N VAL A 148 -8.47 8.03 -11.24
CA VAL A 148 -9.07 7.01 -10.38
C VAL A 148 -8.03 6.52 -9.39
N MET A 149 -8.35 6.55 -8.10
CA MET A 149 -7.56 5.90 -7.06
C MET A 149 -8.10 4.50 -6.82
N VAL A 150 -7.23 3.50 -6.90
CA VAL A 150 -7.54 2.10 -6.60
C VAL A 150 -6.80 1.67 -5.34
N GLY A 151 -7.53 1.19 -4.35
CA GLY A 151 -6.91 0.76 -3.11
C GLY A 151 -7.76 -0.23 -2.33
N ASP A 152 -7.12 -0.93 -1.42
CA ASP A 152 -7.74 -1.97 -0.59
C ASP A 152 -7.88 -1.55 0.88
N THR A 153 -7.45 -0.33 1.24
CA THR A 153 -7.58 0.19 2.61
C THR A 153 -8.47 1.44 2.66
N ALA A 154 -9.06 1.69 3.83
CA ALA A 154 -9.81 2.92 4.10
C ALA A 154 -8.99 4.18 3.81
N LEU A 155 -7.66 4.14 4.08
CA LEU A 155 -6.76 5.26 3.82
C LEU A 155 -6.63 5.58 2.33
N ASP A 156 -6.68 4.58 1.47
CA ASP A 156 -6.62 4.77 0.02
C ASP A 156 -7.87 5.48 -0.50
N ILE A 157 -9.04 5.00 -0.07
CA ILE A 157 -10.32 5.57 -0.51
C ILE A 157 -10.49 6.98 0.04
N ARG A 158 -10.21 7.17 1.34
CA ARG A 158 -10.25 8.50 1.96
C ARG A 158 -9.32 9.47 1.25
N GLY A 159 -8.05 9.05 1.01
CA GLY A 159 -7.06 9.90 0.34
C GLY A 159 -7.47 10.30 -1.07
N GLY A 160 -8.08 9.40 -1.85
CA GLY A 160 -8.64 9.71 -3.16
C GLY A 160 -9.84 10.67 -3.07
N ASN A 161 -10.80 10.38 -2.19
CA ASN A 161 -11.99 11.22 -1.98
C ASN A 161 -11.63 12.65 -1.54
N GLU A 162 -10.66 12.81 -0.63
CA GLU A 162 -10.17 14.13 -0.16
C GLU A 162 -9.48 14.96 -1.27
N GLN A 163 -9.03 14.30 -2.34
CA GLN A 163 -8.47 14.96 -3.53
C GLN A 163 -9.48 15.11 -4.68
N GLY A 164 -10.76 14.78 -4.46
CA GLY A 164 -11.79 14.84 -5.48
C GLY A 164 -11.67 13.81 -6.59
N ILE A 165 -10.92 12.73 -6.36
CA ILE A 165 -10.66 11.66 -7.32
C ILE A 165 -11.69 10.55 -7.15
N ALA A 166 -12.19 9.98 -8.27
CA ALA A 166 -13.01 8.79 -8.22
C ALA A 166 -12.22 7.62 -7.60
N THR A 167 -12.89 6.81 -6.77
CA THR A 167 -12.22 5.73 -6.05
C THR A 167 -12.81 4.36 -6.39
N ILE A 168 -11.94 3.35 -6.45
CA ILE A 168 -12.30 1.93 -6.61
C ILE A 168 -11.79 1.19 -5.37
N ALA A 169 -12.69 0.58 -4.62
CA ALA A 169 -12.31 -0.32 -3.53
C ALA A 169 -11.98 -1.71 -4.08
N ALA A 170 -10.76 -2.14 -3.87
CA ALA A 170 -10.23 -3.45 -4.24
C ALA A 170 -10.52 -4.45 -3.10
N LEU A 171 -11.66 -5.13 -3.15
CA LEU A 171 -12.13 -6.03 -2.08
C LEU A 171 -11.34 -7.34 -1.97
N TYR A 172 -10.44 -7.60 -2.92
CA TYR A 172 -9.51 -8.73 -2.90
C TYR A 172 -8.22 -8.46 -2.10
N GLY A 173 -8.04 -7.24 -1.60
CA GLY A 173 -6.89 -6.87 -0.76
C GLY A 173 -7.06 -7.25 0.71
N TYR A 174 -6.21 -6.70 1.59
CA TYR A 174 -6.12 -7.06 3.02
C TYR A 174 -6.94 -6.17 3.94
N GLY A 175 -7.35 -4.99 3.46
CA GLY A 175 -8.02 -4.00 4.28
C GLY A 175 -9.34 -4.52 4.86
N ASP A 176 -9.71 -4.00 6.03
CA ASP A 176 -11.01 -4.23 6.63
C ASP A 176 -12.11 -3.71 5.70
N LYS A 177 -12.91 -4.64 5.16
CA LYS A 177 -13.95 -4.31 4.17
C LYS A 177 -15.00 -3.35 4.71
N ALA A 178 -15.38 -3.44 5.99
CA ALA A 178 -16.35 -2.55 6.59
C ALA A 178 -15.80 -1.11 6.66
N LYS A 179 -14.55 -0.95 7.11
CA LYS A 179 -13.87 0.35 7.13
C LYS A 179 -13.65 0.91 5.73
N LEU A 180 -13.30 0.05 4.77
CA LEU A 180 -13.09 0.42 3.37
C LEU A 180 -14.38 0.96 2.75
N LEU A 181 -15.51 0.28 2.96
CA LEU A 181 -16.83 0.68 2.45
C LEU A 181 -17.39 1.92 3.16
N ALA A 182 -17.07 2.12 4.44
CA ALA A 182 -17.45 3.32 5.20
C ALA A 182 -16.88 4.61 4.60
N GLU A 183 -15.75 4.54 3.85
CA GLU A 183 -15.18 5.69 3.13
C GLU A 183 -15.90 6.02 1.81
N ARG A 184 -17.00 5.33 1.49
CA ARG A 184 -17.86 5.58 0.32
C ARG A 184 -17.09 5.59 -1.01
N PRO A 185 -16.44 4.49 -1.40
CA PRO A 185 -15.82 4.37 -2.71
C PRO A 185 -16.88 4.53 -3.81
N ARG A 186 -16.49 5.08 -4.96
CA ARG A 186 -17.41 5.24 -6.10
C ARG A 186 -17.68 3.91 -6.81
N TYR A 187 -16.69 3.01 -6.81
CA TYR A 187 -16.76 1.69 -7.44
C TYR A 187 -16.16 0.62 -6.53
N LEU A 188 -16.55 -0.62 -6.78
CA LEU A 188 -16.06 -1.83 -6.09
C LEU A 188 -15.59 -2.85 -7.12
N THR A 189 -14.59 -3.65 -6.76
CA THR A 189 -14.20 -4.85 -7.52
C THR A 189 -13.68 -5.94 -6.60
N ASP A 190 -14.08 -7.19 -6.85
CA ASP A 190 -13.58 -8.39 -6.16
C ASP A 190 -12.48 -9.09 -6.98
N ASP A 191 -12.17 -8.57 -8.17
CA ASP A 191 -11.30 -9.19 -9.16
C ASP A 191 -10.16 -8.24 -9.56
N PRO A 192 -8.89 -8.67 -9.45
CA PRO A 192 -7.74 -7.87 -9.86
C PRO A 192 -7.75 -7.41 -11.33
N GLU A 193 -8.46 -8.12 -12.21
CA GLU A 193 -8.62 -7.74 -13.63
C GLU A 193 -9.80 -6.79 -13.88
N TRP A 194 -10.56 -6.42 -12.85
CA TRP A 194 -11.74 -5.55 -12.88
C TRP A 194 -12.91 -6.07 -13.72
N ARG A 195 -13.02 -7.39 -13.89
CA ARG A 195 -14.18 -8.02 -14.58
C ARG A 195 -15.48 -7.81 -13.81
N THR A 196 -15.40 -7.67 -12.48
CA THR A 196 -16.51 -7.47 -11.56
C THR A 196 -16.69 -6.00 -11.14
N LEU A 197 -16.10 -5.04 -11.90
CA LEU A 197 -16.19 -3.63 -11.56
C LEU A 197 -17.65 -3.15 -11.59
N ARG A 198 -18.14 -2.63 -10.45
CA ARG A 198 -19.51 -2.13 -10.28
C ARG A 198 -19.53 -0.83 -9.49
N LYS A 199 -20.58 -0.04 -9.64
CA LYS A 199 -20.82 1.12 -8.75
C LYS A 199 -21.06 0.63 -7.33
N ALA A 200 -20.57 1.37 -6.34
CA ALA A 200 -21.00 1.22 -4.97
C ALA A 200 -22.43 1.78 -4.82
N GLU A 201 -23.26 1.09 -4.05
CA GLU A 201 -24.64 1.52 -3.73
C GLU A 201 -24.65 2.58 -2.64
#